data_1018c7989b9914f218b5a824cb01a087
#
_entry.id   1018c7989b9914f218b5a824cb01a087
#
_cell.length_a   1.000
_cell.length_b   1.000
_cell.length_c   1.000
_cell.angle_alpha   90.00
_cell.angle_beta   90.00
_cell.angle_gamma   90.00
#
_symmetry.space_group_name_H-M   'P 1'
#
loop_
_entity.id
_entity.type
_entity.pdbx_description
1 polymer ?
#
loop_
_entity_poly.entity_id
_entity_poly.type
_entity_poly.pdbx_seq_one_letter_code
_entity_poly.pdbx_strand_id
1 'polypeptide(L)'
;ADATRWFLMSSPVVSGGNLIVTDKGIRDTVRQTILPVWNAYYFFTLYAGTCQQGAGYEAKPVDVSDAASVNALPMMDRYLLSAARQLFAEMRDDLDNFHIPEACEHVRQFTEVLNNWYIRISRQRFWDEDPAAFDVLYTVLEALMRAMAPLLPLISEEVWRGLTGGRSVHLMDYPNWDDAVYDGALVDSMNEVRDVVSCAHALRKGANLRVRLPLSRLQVVAADPEALRDYTTLIASEVNVKSVEVLGVAESGLQSSQELTLNPKAFAPEVRKLTSALFQAQKSGQWHLDDDAVVFDGVELGGEPVRLTGEQFGLVTKVAACLLYTS
;
A
#
# COMPACT_ATOMS: atom_id res chain seq x y z
N ALA A 1 -6.59 23.49 -11.90
CA ALA A 1 -6.91 22.61 -13.03
C ALA A 1 -6.69 21.14 -12.64
N ASP A 2 -5.47 20.72 -12.26
CA ASP A 2 -5.14 19.32 -11.93
C ASP A 2 -6.01 18.74 -10.82
N ALA A 3 -6.28 19.50 -9.76
CA ALA A 3 -7.13 19.02 -8.66
C ALA A 3 -8.55 18.66 -9.14
N THR A 4 -9.14 19.50 -9.98
CA THR A 4 -10.47 19.24 -10.55
C THR A 4 -10.42 18.06 -11.53
N ARG A 5 -9.38 17.99 -12.36
CA ARG A 5 -9.16 16.88 -13.29
C ARG A 5 -9.05 15.55 -12.52
N TRP A 6 -8.19 15.49 -11.54
CA TRP A 6 -8.02 14.28 -10.71
C TRP A 6 -9.30 13.88 -9.99
N PHE A 7 -10.00 14.86 -9.37
CA PHE A 7 -11.27 14.62 -8.70
C PHE A 7 -12.32 13.98 -9.61
N LEU A 8 -12.36 14.41 -10.88
CA LEU A 8 -13.26 13.81 -11.86
C LEU A 8 -12.77 12.42 -12.30
N MET A 9 -11.49 12.27 -12.61
CA MET A 9 -10.92 11.03 -13.13
C MET A 9 -10.88 9.89 -12.09
N SER A 10 -10.68 10.20 -10.81
CA SER A 10 -10.72 9.24 -9.71
C SER A 10 -12.12 8.90 -9.22
N SER A 11 -13.16 9.43 -9.85
CA SER A 11 -14.54 9.28 -9.42
C SER A 11 -15.32 8.30 -10.32
N PRO A 12 -16.45 7.76 -9.82
CA PRO A 12 -17.31 6.87 -10.61
C PRO A 12 -17.90 7.51 -11.88
N VAL A 13 -17.79 8.83 -12.06
CA VAL A 13 -18.37 9.52 -13.22
C VAL A 13 -17.76 9.06 -14.54
N VAL A 14 -16.48 8.69 -14.55
CA VAL A 14 -15.81 8.17 -15.77
C VAL A 14 -16.33 6.81 -16.20
N SER A 15 -16.95 6.07 -15.28
CA SER A 15 -17.62 4.78 -15.54
C SER A 15 -19.14 4.92 -15.60
N GLY A 16 -19.67 6.14 -15.82
CA GLY A 16 -21.13 6.40 -15.95
C GLY A 16 -21.87 6.51 -14.61
N GLY A 17 -21.17 6.57 -13.50
CA GLY A 17 -21.75 6.77 -12.16
C GLY A 17 -22.10 8.24 -11.88
N ASN A 18 -22.75 8.50 -10.77
CA ASN A 18 -23.11 9.83 -10.31
C ASN A 18 -21.99 10.43 -9.44
N LEU A 19 -21.74 11.72 -9.60
CA LEU A 19 -20.79 12.49 -8.80
C LEU A 19 -21.42 13.78 -8.28
N ILE A 20 -21.25 14.05 -6.99
CA ILE A 20 -21.54 15.35 -6.41
C ILE A 20 -20.24 16.13 -6.32
N VAL A 21 -20.12 17.16 -7.14
CA VAL A 21 -18.94 18.04 -7.13
C VAL A 21 -19.03 18.98 -5.92
N THR A 22 -18.00 18.94 -5.08
CA THR A 22 -17.90 19.81 -3.90
C THR A 22 -16.52 20.45 -3.81
N ASP A 23 -16.46 21.68 -3.31
CA ASP A 23 -15.20 22.35 -3.01
C ASP A 23 -14.31 21.53 -2.06
N LYS A 24 -14.94 20.83 -1.11
CA LYS A 24 -14.24 19.97 -0.17
C LYS A 24 -13.54 18.82 -0.90
N GLY A 25 -14.23 18.12 -1.80
CA GLY A 25 -13.66 16.99 -2.56
C GLY A 25 -12.45 17.44 -3.37
N ILE A 26 -12.54 18.59 -4.07
CA ILE A 26 -11.42 19.14 -4.83
C ILE A 26 -10.24 19.53 -3.92
N ARG A 27 -10.50 20.13 -2.76
CA ARG A 27 -9.43 20.46 -1.79
C ARG A 27 -8.79 19.22 -1.16
N ASP A 28 -9.58 18.18 -0.92
CA ASP A 28 -9.06 16.90 -0.41
C ASP A 28 -8.13 16.24 -1.44
N THR A 29 -8.43 16.34 -2.73
CA THR A 29 -7.52 15.93 -3.82
C THR A 29 -6.16 16.63 -3.74
N VAL A 30 -6.16 17.95 -3.55
CA VAL A 30 -4.88 18.69 -3.39
C VAL A 30 -4.07 18.13 -2.24
N ARG A 31 -4.71 17.88 -1.11
CA ARG A 31 -4.04 17.40 0.11
C ARG A 31 -3.55 15.96 -0.02
N GLN A 32 -4.33 15.09 -0.65
CA GLN A 32 -4.09 13.65 -0.65
C GLN A 32 -3.19 13.19 -1.81
N THR A 33 -3.10 14.00 -2.88
CA THR A 33 -2.36 13.59 -4.09
C THR A 33 -1.32 14.64 -4.51
N ILE A 34 -1.75 15.88 -4.76
CA ILE A 34 -0.85 16.89 -5.34
C ILE A 34 0.25 17.30 -4.35
N LEU A 35 -0.12 17.62 -3.12
CA LEU A 35 0.87 18.00 -2.10
C LEU A 35 1.88 16.89 -1.76
N PRO A 36 1.50 15.63 -1.62
CA PRO A 36 2.46 14.54 -1.45
C PRO A 36 3.47 14.43 -2.60
N VAL A 37 3.04 14.55 -3.85
CA VAL A 37 3.94 14.56 -5.01
C VAL A 37 4.90 15.74 -4.93
N TRP A 38 4.37 16.94 -4.70
CA TRP A 38 5.18 18.14 -4.52
C TRP A 38 6.16 18.04 -3.36
N ASN A 39 5.73 17.48 -2.24
CA ASN A 39 6.58 17.31 -1.06
C ASN A 39 7.74 16.33 -1.32
N ALA A 40 7.52 15.25 -2.07
CA ALA A 40 8.59 14.33 -2.44
C ALA A 40 9.63 15.02 -3.34
N TYR A 41 9.18 15.79 -4.33
CA TYR A 41 10.05 16.60 -5.18
C TYR A 41 10.79 17.67 -4.37
N TYR A 42 10.08 18.44 -3.53
CA TYR A 42 10.69 19.47 -2.70
C TYR A 42 11.73 18.88 -1.73
N PHE A 43 11.42 17.74 -1.14
CA PHE A 43 12.38 17.00 -0.31
C PHE A 43 13.66 16.67 -1.09
N PHE A 44 13.49 16.07 -2.27
CA PHE A 44 14.63 15.72 -3.12
C PHE A 44 15.48 16.95 -3.46
N THR A 45 14.88 18.01 -3.98
CA THR A 45 15.61 19.22 -4.41
C THR A 45 16.28 19.94 -3.25
N LEU A 46 15.62 19.98 -2.07
CA LEU A 46 16.20 20.60 -0.88
C LEU A 46 17.47 19.87 -0.44
N TYR A 47 17.40 18.53 -0.29
CA TYR A 47 18.55 17.77 0.18
C TYR A 47 19.64 17.67 -0.89
N ALA A 48 19.29 17.41 -2.14
CA ALA A 48 20.28 17.43 -3.23
C ALA A 48 21.01 18.78 -3.35
N GLY A 49 20.26 19.90 -3.21
CA GLY A 49 20.86 21.24 -3.29
C GLY A 49 21.76 21.60 -2.12
N THR A 50 21.58 20.97 -0.96
CA THR A 50 22.42 21.22 0.23
C THR A 50 23.64 20.31 0.32
N CYS A 51 23.73 19.25 -0.48
CA CYS A 51 24.88 18.35 -0.50
C CYS A 51 26.20 19.09 -0.78
N GLN A 52 27.31 18.48 -0.35
CA GLN A 52 28.68 18.95 -0.60
C GLN A 52 28.87 20.43 -0.18
N GLN A 53 28.35 20.77 1.00
CA GLN A 53 28.41 22.13 1.55
C GLN A 53 27.70 23.18 0.68
N GLY A 54 26.66 22.80 -0.02
CA GLY A 54 25.87 23.66 -0.89
C GLY A 54 26.30 23.70 -2.36
N ALA A 55 27.29 22.88 -2.74
CA ALA A 55 27.65 22.72 -4.17
C ALA A 55 26.58 21.95 -4.95
N GLY A 56 25.77 21.16 -4.23
CA GLY A 56 24.70 20.36 -4.79
C GLY A 56 25.16 18.96 -5.22
N TYR A 57 24.20 18.06 -5.33
CA TYR A 57 24.37 16.70 -5.87
C TYR A 57 23.57 16.56 -7.16
N GLU A 58 24.24 16.18 -8.25
CA GLU A 58 23.61 15.84 -9.51
C GLU A 58 23.32 14.34 -9.53
N ALA A 59 22.05 13.99 -9.34
CA ALA A 59 21.61 12.61 -9.30
C ALA A 59 21.72 11.96 -10.69
N LYS A 60 22.08 10.67 -10.69
CA LYS A 60 22.21 9.85 -11.89
C LYS A 60 21.09 8.83 -11.93
N PRO A 61 20.43 8.63 -13.09
CA PRO A 61 19.42 7.59 -13.19
C PRO A 61 20.05 6.20 -12.96
N VAL A 62 19.39 5.39 -12.14
CA VAL A 62 19.75 3.99 -11.93
C VAL A 62 19.32 3.19 -13.15
N ASP A 63 20.21 2.34 -13.68
CA ASP A 63 19.81 1.32 -14.66
C ASP A 63 19.02 0.22 -13.93
N VAL A 64 17.70 0.33 -13.99
CA VAL A 64 16.78 -0.59 -13.32
C VAL A 64 16.77 -2.00 -13.91
N SER A 65 17.35 -2.20 -15.09
CA SER A 65 17.48 -3.51 -15.75
C SER A 65 18.77 -4.26 -15.39
N ASP A 66 19.77 -3.55 -14.84
CA ASP A 66 21.01 -4.18 -14.39
C ASP A 66 20.84 -4.84 -13.02
N ALA A 67 20.64 -6.16 -13.05
CA ALA A 67 20.44 -6.95 -11.83
C ALA A 67 21.63 -6.87 -10.84
N ALA A 68 22.85 -6.70 -11.31
CA ALA A 68 24.02 -6.61 -10.44
C ALA A 68 23.99 -5.30 -9.64
N SER A 69 23.73 -4.19 -10.32
CA SER A 69 23.60 -2.87 -9.69
C SER A 69 22.41 -2.77 -8.76
N VAL A 70 21.23 -3.23 -9.20
CA VAL A 70 20.01 -3.17 -8.37
C VAL A 70 20.13 -4.05 -7.13
N ASN A 71 20.65 -5.28 -7.25
CA ASN A 71 20.78 -6.18 -6.09
C ASN A 71 21.85 -5.72 -5.08
N ALA A 72 22.78 -4.87 -5.49
CA ALA A 72 23.77 -4.25 -4.60
C ALA A 72 23.18 -3.10 -3.76
N LEU A 73 22.00 -2.58 -4.12
CA LEU A 73 21.34 -1.50 -3.40
C LEU A 73 20.81 -1.96 -2.02
N PRO A 74 20.70 -1.06 -1.05
CA PRO A 74 20.00 -1.32 0.19
C PRO A 74 18.56 -1.82 -0.04
N MET A 75 18.07 -2.60 0.92
CA MET A 75 16.75 -3.22 0.86
C MET A 75 15.62 -2.23 0.52
N MET A 76 15.60 -1.06 1.16
CA MET A 76 14.57 -0.05 0.94
C MET A 76 14.59 0.53 -0.49
N ASP A 77 15.76 0.62 -1.11
CA ASP A 77 15.91 1.09 -2.48
C ASP A 77 15.39 0.03 -3.46
N ARG A 78 15.76 -1.24 -3.27
CA ARG A 78 15.22 -2.37 -4.05
C ARG A 78 13.70 -2.47 -3.94
N TYR A 79 13.18 -2.28 -2.72
CA TYR A 79 11.74 -2.23 -2.49
C TYR A 79 11.07 -1.11 -3.29
N LEU A 80 11.61 0.13 -3.22
CA LEU A 80 11.02 1.27 -3.93
C LEU A 80 11.03 1.06 -5.45
N LEU A 81 12.14 0.56 -6.00
CA LEU A 81 12.25 0.26 -7.44
C LEU A 81 11.27 -0.84 -7.86
N SER A 82 11.14 -1.91 -7.08
CA SER A 82 10.19 -3.00 -7.36
C SER A 82 8.72 -2.52 -7.27
N ALA A 83 8.39 -1.73 -6.25
CA ALA A 83 7.06 -1.14 -6.10
C ALA A 83 6.73 -0.15 -7.23
N ALA A 84 7.71 0.62 -7.70
CA ALA A 84 7.54 1.52 -8.85
C ALA A 84 7.33 0.74 -10.15
N ARG A 85 8.09 -0.34 -10.37
CA ARG A 85 7.88 -1.23 -11.53
C ARG A 85 6.46 -1.79 -11.54
N GLN A 86 6.00 -2.29 -10.41
CA GLN A 86 4.63 -2.79 -10.28
C GLN A 86 3.61 -1.71 -10.60
N LEU A 87 3.73 -0.52 -10.00
CA LEU A 87 2.87 0.62 -10.27
C LEU A 87 2.77 0.94 -11.77
N PHE A 88 3.91 1.02 -12.48
CA PHE A 88 3.90 1.40 -13.90
C PHE A 88 3.26 0.33 -14.77
N ALA A 89 3.40 -0.95 -14.42
CA ALA A 89 2.73 -2.03 -15.13
C ALA A 89 1.21 -2.00 -14.90
N GLU A 90 0.76 -1.89 -13.64
CA GLU A 90 -0.66 -1.81 -13.27
C GLU A 90 -1.34 -0.58 -13.86
N MET A 91 -0.72 0.60 -13.76
CA MET A 91 -1.26 1.82 -14.35
C MET A 91 -1.39 1.73 -15.89
N ARG A 92 -0.41 1.12 -16.57
CA ARG A 92 -0.47 0.95 -18.03
C ARG A 92 -1.65 0.06 -18.40
N ASP A 93 -1.81 -1.08 -17.72
CA ASP A 93 -2.93 -1.99 -17.94
C ASP A 93 -4.27 -1.30 -17.69
N ASP A 94 -4.40 -0.59 -16.60
CA ASP A 94 -5.61 0.17 -16.27
C ASP A 94 -5.92 1.26 -17.30
N LEU A 95 -4.92 2.04 -17.72
CA LEU A 95 -5.12 3.11 -18.70
C LEU A 95 -5.48 2.55 -20.09
N ASP A 96 -4.87 1.43 -20.50
CA ASP A 96 -5.16 0.76 -21.76
C ASP A 96 -6.58 0.15 -21.78
N ASN A 97 -7.09 -0.26 -20.60
CA ASN A 97 -8.45 -0.78 -20.43
C ASN A 97 -9.48 0.26 -19.96
N PHE A 98 -9.12 1.55 -19.91
CA PHE A 98 -9.98 2.66 -19.46
C PHE A 98 -10.46 2.54 -18.00
N HIS A 99 -9.73 1.83 -17.16
CA HIS A 99 -9.95 1.75 -15.70
C HIS A 99 -9.28 2.96 -15.00
N ILE A 100 -9.72 4.16 -15.36
CA ILE A 100 -9.07 5.41 -14.93
C ILE A 100 -9.10 5.62 -13.40
N PRO A 101 -10.22 5.34 -12.68
CA PRO A 101 -10.24 5.45 -11.22
C PRO A 101 -9.23 4.54 -10.53
N GLU A 102 -9.03 3.33 -11.04
CA GLU A 102 -8.09 2.33 -10.55
C GLU A 102 -6.64 2.82 -10.73
N ALA A 103 -6.30 3.33 -11.90
CA ALA A 103 -5.00 3.96 -12.15
C ALA A 103 -4.73 5.13 -11.18
N CYS A 104 -5.75 5.96 -10.90
CA CYS A 104 -5.64 7.03 -9.90
C CYS A 104 -5.39 6.48 -8.49
N GLU A 105 -6.03 5.39 -8.12
CA GLU A 105 -5.86 4.76 -6.80
C GLU A 105 -4.45 4.17 -6.64
N HIS A 106 -3.91 3.49 -7.65
CA HIS A 106 -2.53 3.00 -7.64
C HIS A 106 -1.51 4.13 -7.42
N VAL A 107 -1.67 5.26 -8.11
CA VAL A 107 -0.81 6.44 -7.89
C VAL A 107 -0.94 6.95 -6.46
N ARG A 108 -2.15 7.04 -5.92
CA ARG A 108 -2.39 7.52 -4.56
C ARG A 108 -1.68 6.62 -3.53
N GLN A 109 -1.84 5.30 -3.66
CA GLN A 109 -1.21 4.31 -2.78
C GLN A 109 0.32 4.38 -2.88
N PHE A 110 0.86 4.43 -4.09
CA PHE A 110 2.30 4.53 -4.28
C PHE A 110 2.88 5.84 -3.71
N THR A 111 2.18 6.95 -3.88
CA THR A 111 2.61 8.25 -3.33
C THR A 111 2.64 8.23 -1.79
N GLU A 112 1.74 7.47 -1.16
CA GLU A 112 1.77 7.22 0.28
C GLU A 112 3.00 6.38 0.68
N VAL A 113 3.28 5.30 -0.06
CA VAL A 113 4.50 4.49 0.12
C VAL A 113 5.76 5.36 0.00
N LEU A 114 5.83 6.17 -1.05
CA LEU A 114 6.98 7.03 -1.32
C LEU A 114 7.27 7.99 -0.16
N ASN A 115 6.25 8.72 0.31
CA ASN A 115 6.43 9.76 1.33
C ASN A 115 6.46 9.21 2.75
N ASN A 116 5.44 8.41 3.11
CA ASN A 116 5.21 8.00 4.49
C ASN A 116 6.03 6.77 4.89
N TRP A 117 6.64 6.10 3.91
CA TRP A 117 7.46 4.92 4.14
C TRP A 117 8.89 5.14 3.67
N TYR A 118 9.16 5.17 2.36
CA TYR A 118 10.51 5.25 1.83
C TYR A 118 11.26 6.52 2.28
N ILE A 119 10.75 7.71 1.96
CA ILE A 119 11.41 8.98 2.28
C ILE A 119 11.58 9.14 3.79
N ARG A 120 10.56 8.78 4.57
CA ARG A 120 10.61 8.91 6.02
C ARG A 120 11.66 7.99 6.66
N ILE A 121 11.74 6.73 6.25
CA ILE A 121 12.69 5.75 6.77
C ILE A 121 14.10 6.05 6.28
N SER A 122 14.25 6.46 5.03
CA SER A 122 15.54 6.75 4.41
C SER A 122 16.06 8.17 4.71
N ARG A 123 15.35 8.97 5.50
CA ARG A 123 15.68 10.40 5.73
C ARG A 123 17.12 10.60 6.20
N GLN A 124 17.64 9.74 7.08
CA GLN A 124 19.00 9.82 7.59
C GLN A 124 20.02 9.65 6.47
N ARG A 125 19.77 8.78 5.49
CA ARG A 125 20.66 8.57 4.35
C ARG A 125 20.78 9.82 3.48
N PHE A 126 19.69 10.56 3.28
CA PHE A 126 19.73 11.85 2.58
C PHE A 126 20.51 12.91 3.37
N TRP A 127 20.39 12.88 4.70
CA TRP A 127 21.17 13.73 5.57
C TRP A 127 22.67 13.41 5.53
N ASP A 128 22.99 12.11 5.43
CA ASP A 128 24.37 11.60 5.35
C ASP A 128 24.93 11.68 3.91
N GLU A 129 24.20 12.34 3.00
CA GLU A 129 24.59 12.55 1.59
C GLU A 129 24.85 11.24 0.82
N ASP A 130 24.09 10.16 1.09
CA ASP A 130 24.22 8.89 0.42
C ASP A 130 23.80 8.98 -1.06
N PRO A 131 24.75 8.85 -2.03
CA PRO A 131 24.45 8.99 -3.45
C PRO A 131 23.36 8.03 -3.95
N ALA A 132 23.35 6.78 -3.45
CA ALA A 132 22.38 5.79 -3.89
C ALA A 132 20.95 6.20 -3.56
N ALA A 133 20.72 6.82 -2.38
CA ALA A 133 19.39 7.31 -2.01
C ALA A 133 18.90 8.41 -2.96
N PHE A 134 19.78 9.33 -3.37
CA PHE A 134 19.42 10.37 -4.34
C PHE A 134 19.17 9.81 -5.72
N ASP A 135 20.02 8.91 -6.21
CA ASP A 135 19.91 8.33 -7.55
C ASP A 135 18.63 7.50 -7.71
N VAL A 136 18.29 6.70 -6.69
CA VAL A 136 17.05 5.93 -6.67
C VAL A 136 15.83 6.82 -6.61
N LEU A 137 15.80 7.82 -5.70
CA LEU A 137 14.65 8.72 -5.59
C LEU A 137 14.45 9.55 -6.86
N TYR A 138 15.54 10.04 -7.49
CA TYR A 138 15.50 10.72 -8.78
C TYR A 138 14.90 9.83 -9.86
N THR A 139 15.41 8.60 -10.00
CA THR A 139 14.96 7.64 -11.01
C THR A 139 13.45 7.37 -10.89
N VAL A 140 12.97 7.17 -9.67
CA VAL A 140 11.56 6.91 -9.41
C VAL A 140 10.70 8.16 -9.65
N LEU A 141 11.14 9.34 -9.20
CA LEU A 141 10.39 10.59 -9.40
C LEU A 141 10.28 10.95 -10.89
N GLU A 142 11.37 10.81 -11.65
CA GLU A 142 11.39 11.07 -13.09
C GLU A 142 10.36 10.18 -13.82
N ALA A 143 10.43 8.86 -13.59
CA ALA A 143 9.52 7.91 -14.21
C ALA A 143 8.07 8.11 -13.74
N LEU A 144 7.86 8.41 -12.45
CA LEU A 144 6.53 8.69 -11.90
C LEU A 144 5.88 9.90 -12.58
N MET A 145 6.64 10.96 -12.85
CA MET A 145 6.10 12.13 -13.55
C MET A 145 5.65 11.79 -14.97
N ARG A 146 6.39 10.94 -15.69
CA ARG A 146 5.96 10.46 -17.02
C ARG A 146 4.68 9.63 -16.94
N ALA A 147 4.60 8.72 -15.97
CA ALA A 147 3.42 7.88 -15.77
C ALA A 147 2.17 8.69 -15.39
N MET A 148 2.35 9.71 -14.54
CA MET A 148 1.26 10.56 -14.04
C MET A 148 0.82 11.68 -15.02
N ALA A 149 1.60 11.99 -16.03
CA ALA A 149 1.35 13.10 -16.94
C ALA A 149 -0.06 13.10 -17.57
N PRO A 150 -0.65 11.95 -17.97
CA PRO A 150 -2.03 11.90 -18.45
C PRO A 150 -3.07 12.28 -17.40
N LEU A 151 -2.81 12.02 -16.13
CA LEU A 151 -3.74 12.22 -15.00
C LEU A 151 -3.59 13.61 -14.38
N LEU A 152 -2.35 14.06 -14.16
CA LEU A 152 -1.98 15.33 -13.51
C LEU A 152 -0.99 16.13 -14.37
N PRO A 153 -1.42 16.67 -15.51
CA PRO A 153 -0.52 17.21 -16.53
C PRO A 153 0.33 18.41 -16.08
N LEU A 154 -0.20 19.29 -15.24
CA LEU A 154 0.52 20.52 -14.88
C LEU A 154 1.57 20.27 -13.80
N ILE A 155 1.24 19.52 -12.76
CA ILE A 155 2.20 19.20 -11.69
C ILE A 155 3.31 18.28 -12.20
N SER A 156 2.97 17.30 -13.07
CA SER A 156 3.96 16.43 -13.68
C SER A 156 4.93 17.20 -14.57
N GLU A 157 4.46 18.15 -15.34
CA GLU A 157 5.31 19.03 -16.15
C GLU A 157 6.26 19.87 -15.31
N GLU A 158 5.74 20.51 -14.25
CA GLU A 158 6.53 21.38 -13.38
C GLU A 158 7.64 20.60 -12.66
N VAL A 159 7.27 19.47 -12.07
CA VAL A 159 8.22 18.62 -11.35
C VAL A 159 9.24 18.01 -12.30
N TRP A 160 8.81 17.46 -13.43
CA TRP A 160 9.70 16.82 -14.39
C TRP A 160 10.72 17.79 -14.98
N ARG A 161 10.29 18.99 -15.34
CA ARG A 161 11.20 20.03 -15.83
C ARG A 161 12.19 20.46 -14.76
N GLY A 162 11.76 20.60 -13.52
CA GLY A 162 12.64 20.91 -12.40
C GLY A 162 13.66 19.82 -12.11
N LEU A 163 13.31 18.55 -12.32
CA LEU A 163 14.23 17.41 -12.14
C LEU A 163 15.24 17.28 -13.28
N THR A 164 14.81 17.44 -14.52
CA THR A 164 15.57 17.04 -15.71
C THR A 164 16.12 18.22 -16.52
N GLY A 165 15.53 19.40 -16.38
CA GLY A 165 15.79 20.53 -17.26
C GLY A 165 15.26 20.33 -18.69
N GLY A 166 14.56 19.23 -18.96
CA GLY A 166 14.06 18.87 -20.28
C GLY A 166 12.95 19.79 -20.78
N ARG A 167 12.56 19.64 -22.05
CA ARG A 167 11.60 20.52 -22.73
C ARG A 167 10.19 20.36 -22.18
N SER A 168 9.69 19.12 -22.09
CA SER A 168 8.35 18.81 -21.59
C SER A 168 8.19 17.32 -21.31
N VAL A 169 7.54 16.96 -20.20
CA VAL A 169 7.19 15.57 -19.87
C VAL A 169 6.21 14.98 -20.90
N HIS A 170 5.37 15.82 -21.48
CA HIS A 170 4.36 15.40 -22.48
C HIS A 170 4.94 15.00 -23.84
N LEU A 171 6.24 15.19 -24.04
CA LEU A 171 6.98 14.72 -25.22
C LEU A 171 7.73 13.40 -24.96
N MET A 172 7.64 12.91 -23.75
CA MET A 172 8.29 11.67 -23.34
C MET A 172 7.35 10.47 -23.47
N ASP A 173 7.92 9.32 -23.75
CA ASP A 173 7.18 8.07 -23.73
C ASP A 173 6.79 7.67 -22.30
N TYR A 174 5.73 6.88 -22.16
CA TYR A 174 5.38 6.24 -20.89
C TYR A 174 6.58 5.40 -20.38
N PRO A 175 6.85 5.39 -19.05
CA PRO A 175 7.99 4.63 -18.54
C PRO A 175 7.84 3.14 -18.84
N ASN A 176 8.81 2.60 -19.61
CA ASN A 176 8.89 1.18 -19.86
C ASN A 176 9.88 0.54 -18.87
N TRP A 177 9.34 -0.15 -17.86
CA TRP A 177 10.10 -0.88 -16.85
C TRP A 177 9.85 -2.39 -16.92
N ASP A 178 9.47 -2.91 -18.09
CA ASP A 178 9.18 -4.34 -18.25
C ASP A 178 10.40 -5.22 -17.95
N ASP A 179 11.59 -4.76 -18.35
CA ASP A 179 12.88 -5.43 -18.11
C ASP A 179 13.51 -5.04 -16.76
N ALA A 180 12.88 -4.18 -15.96
CA ALA A 180 13.40 -3.80 -14.66
C ALA A 180 13.44 -5.00 -13.70
N VAL A 181 14.46 -5.03 -12.86
CA VAL A 181 14.57 -6.03 -11.79
C VAL A 181 13.38 -5.93 -10.86
N TYR A 182 12.74 -7.08 -10.60
CA TYR A 182 11.55 -7.15 -9.75
C TYR A 182 11.71 -8.18 -8.65
N ASP A 183 11.58 -7.74 -7.42
CA ASP A 183 11.56 -8.57 -6.23
C ASP A 183 10.15 -8.55 -5.61
N GLY A 184 9.26 -9.39 -6.15
CA GLY A 184 7.87 -9.49 -5.70
C GLY A 184 7.77 -9.95 -4.24
N ALA A 185 8.63 -10.87 -3.82
CA ALA A 185 8.64 -11.35 -2.44
C ALA A 185 9.00 -10.23 -1.45
N LEU A 186 9.92 -9.34 -1.83
CA LEU A 186 10.25 -8.17 -1.02
C LEU A 186 9.08 -7.18 -0.94
N VAL A 187 8.36 -6.97 -2.06
CA VAL A 187 7.17 -6.10 -2.09
C VAL A 187 6.09 -6.66 -1.18
N ASP A 188 5.79 -7.94 -1.27
CA ASP A 188 4.76 -8.60 -0.45
C ASP A 188 5.11 -8.57 1.04
N SER A 189 6.34 -8.94 1.40
CA SER A 189 6.81 -8.88 2.79
C SER A 189 6.77 -7.45 3.35
N MET A 190 7.15 -6.45 2.55
CA MET A 190 7.13 -5.05 2.99
C MET A 190 5.71 -4.51 3.14
N ASN A 191 4.75 -4.96 2.33
CA ASN A 191 3.34 -4.64 2.50
C ASN A 191 2.81 -5.22 3.82
N GLU A 192 3.16 -6.48 4.12
CA GLU A 192 2.80 -7.10 5.41
C GLU A 192 3.44 -6.36 6.60
N VAL A 193 4.70 -5.95 6.50
CA VAL A 193 5.37 -5.09 7.52
C VAL A 193 4.61 -3.79 7.73
N ARG A 194 4.16 -3.13 6.67
CA ARG A 194 3.37 -1.88 6.76
C ARG A 194 2.03 -2.11 7.44
N ASP A 195 1.38 -3.22 7.17
CA ASP A 195 0.13 -3.61 7.82
C ASP A 195 0.34 -3.88 9.32
N VAL A 196 1.40 -4.59 9.69
CA VAL A 196 1.78 -4.80 11.09
C VAL A 196 2.01 -3.47 11.81
N VAL A 197 2.76 -2.55 11.20
CA VAL A 197 3.04 -1.22 11.77
C VAL A 197 1.74 -0.41 11.92
N SER A 198 0.86 -0.45 10.91
CA SER A 198 -0.44 0.22 10.95
C SER A 198 -1.34 -0.33 12.06
N CYS A 199 -1.44 -1.65 12.19
CA CYS A 199 -2.16 -2.32 13.26
C CYS A 199 -1.60 -1.95 14.64
N ALA A 200 -0.28 -1.97 14.81
CA ALA A 200 0.36 -1.59 16.07
C ALA A 200 0.08 -0.12 16.44
N HIS A 201 0.10 0.80 15.49
CA HIS A 201 -0.29 2.19 15.72
C HIS A 201 -1.77 2.33 16.08
N ALA A 202 -2.66 1.57 15.44
CA ALA A 202 -4.09 1.54 15.77
C ALA A 202 -4.32 1.05 17.21
N LEU A 203 -3.63 -0.01 17.64
CA LEU A 203 -3.67 -0.52 19.01
C LEU A 203 -3.16 0.51 20.01
N ARG A 204 -2.03 1.18 19.72
CA ARG A 204 -1.53 2.28 20.56
C ARG A 204 -2.54 3.40 20.70
N LYS A 205 -3.17 3.81 19.60
CA LYS A 205 -4.20 4.84 19.58
C LYS A 205 -5.42 4.44 20.41
N GLY A 206 -5.88 3.18 20.27
CA GLY A 206 -6.99 2.64 21.07
C GLY A 206 -6.71 2.62 22.57
N ALA A 207 -5.45 2.35 22.96
CA ALA A 207 -4.99 2.38 24.34
C ALA A 207 -4.55 3.78 24.84
N ASN A 208 -4.72 4.84 24.03
CA ASN A 208 -4.25 6.21 24.31
C ASN A 208 -2.74 6.32 24.59
N LEU A 209 -1.92 5.46 23.97
CA LEU A 209 -0.48 5.44 24.10
C LEU A 209 0.17 6.26 23.01
N ARG A 210 0.96 7.25 23.40
CA ARG A 210 1.72 8.05 22.44
C ARG A 210 2.82 7.20 21.80
N VAL A 211 3.05 7.37 20.49
CA VAL A 211 4.13 6.64 19.77
C VAL A 211 5.51 6.92 20.38
N ARG A 212 5.73 8.10 20.95
CA ARG A 212 7.00 8.48 21.62
C ARG A 212 7.26 7.70 22.92
N LEU A 213 6.25 7.04 23.51
CA LEU A 213 6.45 6.18 24.68
C LEU A 213 7.01 4.84 24.22
N PRO A 214 8.27 4.47 24.55
CA PRO A 214 8.80 3.18 24.21
C PRO A 214 8.08 2.08 24.98
N LEU A 215 7.69 1.01 24.29
CA LEU A 215 7.12 -0.19 24.90
C LEU A 215 8.19 -1.30 24.96
N SER A 216 8.01 -2.24 25.85
CA SER A 216 8.98 -3.32 26.04
C SER A 216 8.97 -4.31 24.88
N ARG A 217 7.78 -4.72 24.41
CA ARG A 217 7.64 -5.78 23.41
C ARG A 217 6.39 -5.59 22.56
N LEU A 218 6.50 -5.99 21.27
CA LEU A 218 5.38 -6.24 20.36
C LEU A 218 5.39 -7.71 19.98
N GLN A 219 4.25 -8.38 20.11
CA GLN A 219 4.05 -9.73 19.56
C GLN A 219 3.23 -9.58 18.26
N VAL A 220 3.74 -10.17 17.21
CA VAL A 220 3.12 -10.23 15.88
C VAL A 220 2.78 -11.69 15.60
N VAL A 221 1.53 -11.95 15.27
CA VAL A 221 1.10 -13.28 14.84
C VAL A 221 0.87 -13.24 13.35
N ALA A 222 1.63 -14.00 12.60
CA ALA A 222 1.60 -14.05 11.15
C ALA A 222 1.29 -15.47 10.66
N ALA A 223 0.71 -15.55 9.46
CA ALA A 223 0.51 -16.84 8.79
C ALA A 223 1.84 -17.45 8.35
N ASP A 224 2.76 -16.61 7.87
CA ASP A 224 4.15 -16.95 7.59
C ASP A 224 5.11 -16.11 8.46
N PRO A 225 5.50 -16.61 9.64
CA PRO A 225 6.41 -15.89 10.53
C PRO A 225 7.79 -15.64 9.95
N GLU A 226 8.28 -16.55 9.08
CA GLU A 226 9.61 -16.45 8.49
C GLU A 226 9.72 -15.23 7.57
N ALA A 227 8.67 -14.91 6.81
CA ALA A 227 8.63 -13.77 5.92
C ALA A 227 8.84 -12.42 6.65
N LEU A 228 8.53 -12.34 7.95
CA LEU A 228 8.65 -11.11 8.75
C LEU A 228 9.89 -11.05 9.64
N ARG A 229 10.61 -12.15 9.84
CA ARG A 229 11.75 -12.20 10.79
C ARG A 229 12.86 -11.22 10.47
N ASP A 230 13.19 -11.05 9.20
CA ASP A 230 14.25 -10.16 8.77
C ASP A 230 13.88 -8.67 8.97
N TYR A 231 12.60 -8.36 9.16
CA TYR A 231 12.08 -7.01 9.31
C TYR A 231 11.79 -6.59 10.76
N THR A 232 12.06 -7.44 11.75
CA THR A 232 11.75 -7.18 13.16
C THR A 232 12.40 -5.90 13.68
N THR A 233 13.63 -5.59 13.25
CA THR A 233 14.33 -4.34 13.61
C THR A 233 13.62 -3.13 13.02
N LEU A 234 13.17 -3.20 11.76
CA LEU A 234 12.41 -2.15 11.11
C LEU A 234 11.07 -1.92 11.82
N ILE A 235 10.33 -2.99 12.09
CA ILE A 235 9.06 -2.92 12.82
C ILE A 235 9.28 -2.29 14.21
N ALA A 236 10.31 -2.74 14.95
CA ALA A 236 10.62 -2.22 16.28
C ALA A 236 10.88 -0.71 16.26
N SER A 237 11.65 -0.24 15.30
CA SER A 237 11.95 1.19 15.11
C SER A 237 10.69 1.99 14.80
N GLU A 238 9.84 1.49 13.88
CA GLU A 238 8.65 2.17 13.41
C GLU A 238 7.59 2.32 14.51
N VAL A 239 7.39 1.29 15.31
CA VAL A 239 6.40 1.30 16.41
C VAL A 239 6.98 1.73 17.75
N ASN A 240 8.28 2.03 17.84
CA ASN A 240 8.98 2.40 19.06
C ASN A 240 8.80 1.36 20.19
N VAL A 241 9.22 0.14 19.90
CA VAL A 241 9.29 -0.96 20.87
C VAL A 241 10.71 -1.50 20.98
N LYS A 242 11.08 -2.06 22.13
CA LYS A 242 12.43 -2.59 22.38
C LYS A 242 12.68 -3.92 21.66
N SER A 243 11.64 -4.73 21.51
CA SER A 243 11.72 -6.03 20.82
C SER A 243 10.43 -6.36 20.08
N VAL A 244 10.57 -7.07 18.97
CA VAL A 244 9.46 -7.66 18.21
C VAL A 244 9.64 -9.17 18.21
N GLU A 245 8.60 -9.88 18.56
CA GLU A 245 8.51 -11.33 18.54
C GLU A 245 7.49 -11.73 17.49
N VAL A 246 7.92 -12.48 16.47
CA VAL A 246 7.03 -12.98 15.42
C VAL A 246 6.73 -14.44 15.69
N LEU A 247 5.45 -14.77 15.81
CA LEU A 247 4.93 -16.08 16.18
C LEU A 247 3.99 -16.61 15.09
N GLY A 248 3.97 -17.90 14.90
CA GLY A 248 2.93 -18.57 14.12
C GLY A 248 1.61 -18.61 14.90
N VAL A 249 0.49 -18.80 14.18
CA VAL A 249 -0.85 -18.89 14.78
C VAL A 249 -0.89 -19.97 15.87
N ALA A 250 -0.27 -21.13 15.63
CA ALA A 250 -0.24 -22.24 16.58
C ALA A 250 0.59 -21.95 17.85
N GLU A 251 1.60 -21.09 17.75
CA GLU A 251 2.53 -20.77 18.84
C GLU A 251 2.04 -19.60 19.70
N SER A 252 1.14 -18.79 19.16
CA SER A 252 0.72 -17.52 19.78
C SER A 252 -0.09 -17.69 21.05
N GLY A 253 -0.69 -18.87 21.28
CA GLY A 253 -1.64 -19.09 22.38
C GLY A 253 -2.88 -18.18 22.33
N LEU A 254 -3.00 -17.37 21.30
CA LEU A 254 -4.17 -16.49 21.09
C LEU A 254 -5.31 -17.32 20.54
N GLN A 255 -6.50 -17.15 21.12
CA GLN A 255 -7.70 -17.73 20.54
C GLN A 255 -7.99 -16.98 19.23
N SER A 256 -7.77 -17.64 18.10
CA SER A 256 -8.23 -17.13 16.81
C SER A 256 -9.72 -17.45 16.68
N SER A 257 -10.52 -16.43 16.45
CA SER A 257 -11.90 -16.61 16.00
C SER A 257 -11.94 -16.40 14.50
N GLN A 258 -12.50 -17.36 13.78
CA GLN A 258 -12.80 -17.16 12.36
C GLN A 258 -14.07 -16.33 12.25
N GLU A 259 -14.01 -15.21 11.58
CA GLU A 259 -15.16 -14.42 11.23
C GLU A 259 -15.55 -14.71 9.79
N LEU A 260 -16.74 -15.24 9.62
CA LEU A 260 -17.33 -15.51 8.32
C LEU A 260 -17.86 -14.20 7.74
N THR A 261 -17.51 -13.90 6.49
CA THR A 261 -18.11 -12.82 5.70
C THR A 261 -18.89 -13.43 4.54
N LEU A 262 -20.11 -12.96 4.34
CA LEU A 262 -20.96 -13.43 3.24
C LEU A 262 -20.91 -12.47 2.06
N ASN A 263 -20.86 -13.04 0.84
CA ASN A 263 -20.94 -12.26 -0.40
C ASN A 263 -22.26 -12.55 -1.14
N PRO A 264 -23.36 -11.82 -0.83
CA PRO A 264 -24.67 -12.06 -1.42
C PRO A 264 -24.73 -11.88 -2.93
N LYS A 265 -23.76 -11.15 -3.51
CA LYS A 265 -23.70 -10.95 -4.96
C LYS A 265 -23.35 -12.25 -5.70
N ALA A 266 -22.58 -13.12 -5.08
CA ALA A 266 -22.19 -14.42 -5.61
C ALA A 266 -23.19 -15.54 -5.31
N PHE A 267 -24.28 -15.28 -4.58
CA PHE A 267 -25.28 -16.28 -4.26
C PHE A 267 -26.10 -16.69 -5.48
N ALA A 268 -26.38 -18.00 -5.61
CA ALA A 268 -27.39 -18.52 -6.53
C ALA A 268 -28.77 -17.94 -6.22
N PRO A 269 -29.70 -17.83 -7.21
CA PRO A 269 -31.01 -17.21 -7.01
C PRO A 269 -31.84 -17.83 -5.86
N GLU A 270 -31.70 -19.13 -5.64
CA GLU A 270 -32.41 -19.87 -4.57
C GLU A 270 -31.84 -19.51 -3.20
N VAL A 271 -30.50 -19.48 -3.07
CA VAL A 271 -29.77 -19.12 -1.84
C VAL A 271 -29.99 -17.65 -1.49
N ARG A 272 -30.09 -16.77 -2.51
CA ARG A 272 -30.35 -15.35 -2.32
C ARG A 272 -31.63 -15.04 -1.58
N LYS A 273 -32.66 -15.92 -1.69
CA LYS A 273 -33.91 -15.79 -0.94
C LYS A 273 -33.74 -16.01 0.57
N LEU A 274 -32.67 -16.71 0.96
CA LEU A 274 -32.36 -17.03 2.35
C LEU A 274 -31.31 -16.07 2.95
N THR A 275 -30.94 -15.00 2.26
CA THR A 275 -29.89 -14.07 2.68
C THR A 275 -30.05 -13.58 4.13
N SER A 276 -31.25 -13.19 4.53
CA SER A 276 -31.54 -12.73 5.91
C SER A 276 -31.33 -13.82 6.95
N ALA A 277 -31.73 -15.07 6.66
CA ALA A 277 -31.51 -16.21 7.56
C ALA A 277 -30.02 -16.56 7.66
N LEU A 278 -29.27 -16.50 6.56
CA LEU A 278 -27.84 -16.73 6.51
C LEU A 278 -27.06 -15.68 7.32
N PHE A 279 -27.41 -14.39 7.22
CA PHE A 279 -26.83 -13.35 8.06
C PHE A 279 -27.16 -13.50 9.55
N GLN A 280 -28.34 -14.01 9.87
CA GLN A 280 -28.70 -14.28 11.25
C GLN A 280 -27.90 -15.47 11.81
N ALA A 281 -27.81 -16.56 11.04
CA ALA A 281 -27.00 -17.73 11.41
C ALA A 281 -25.51 -17.39 11.52
N GLN A 282 -24.98 -16.58 10.62
CA GLN A 282 -23.62 -16.03 10.70
C GLN A 282 -23.38 -15.32 12.04
N LYS A 283 -24.26 -14.40 12.42
CA LYS A 283 -24.17 -13.64 13.68
C LYS A 283 -24.31 -14.50 14.94
N SER A 284 -25.12 -15.54 14.88
CA SER A 284 -25.33 -16.46 16.01
C SER A 284 -24.28 -17.58 16.08
N GLY A 285 -23.34 -17.64 15.13
CA GLY A 285 -22.32 -18.68 15.09
C GLY A 285 -22.85 -20.08 14.69
N GLN A 286 -24.04 -20.16 14.08
CA GLN A 286 -24.68 -21.41 13.64
C GLN A 286 -24.16 -21.80 12.26
N TRP A 287 -22.87 -22.02 12.18
CA TRP A 287 -22.17 -22.47 10.97
C TRP A 287 -20.89 -23.20 11.32
N HIS A 288 -20.43 -24.06 10.44
CA HIS A 288 -19.15 -24.75 10.54
C HIS A 288 -18.51 -24.91 9.16
N LEU A 289 -17.21 -25.16 9.16
CA LEU A 289 -16.45 -25.50 7.95
C LEU A 289 -16.53 -26.99 7.70
N ASP A 290 -16.78 -27.35 6.46
CA ASP A 290 -16.73 -28.71 5.96
C ASP A 290 -15.94 -28.70 4.64
N ASP A 291 -14.69 -29.10 4.70
CA ASP A 291 -13.68 -28.91 3.65
C ASP A 291 -13.59 -27.45 3.20
N ASP A 292 -13.78 -27.18 1.91
CA ASP A 292 -13.74 -25.83 1.31
C ASP A 292 -15.12 -25.13 1.30
N ALA A 293 -16.07 -25.58 2.12
CA ALA A 293 -17.40 -25.02 2.17
C ALA A 293 -17.79 -24.58 3.59
N VAL A 294 -18.66 -23.58 3.66
CA VAL A 294 -19.35 -23.19 4.90
C VAL A 294 -20.76 -23.79 4.88
N VAL A 295 -21.06 -24.56 5.91
CA VAL A 295 -22.41 -25.18 6.12
C VAL A 295 -23.11 -24.43 7.24
N PHE A 296 -24.37 -24.07 7.00
CA PHE A 296 -25.19 -23.34 7.95
C PHE A 296 -26.15 -24.28 8.69
N ASP A 297 -25.97 -24.36 10.00
CA ASP A 297 -26.84 -25.16 10.86
C ASP A 297 -28.20 -24.47 11.03
N GLY A 298 -29.28 -25.15 10.63
CA GLY A 298 -30.63 -24.59 10.77
C GLY A 298 -31.11 -23.67 9.65
N VAL A 299 -30.34 -23.51 8.57
CA VAL A 299 -30.79 -22.86 7.33
C VAL A 299 -30.79 -23.90 6.22
N GLU A 300 -31.99 -24.28 5.75
CA GLU A 300 -32.17 -25.37 4.79
C GLU A 300 -32.66 -24.87 3.44
N LEU A 301 -32.21 -25.51 2.38
CA LEU A 301 -32.69 -25.33 1.02
C LEU A 301 -33.06 -26.71 0.45
N GLY A 302 -34.36 -26.93 0.20
CA GLY A 302 -34.82 -28.22 -0.31
C GLY A 302 -34.74 -29.40 0.68
N GLY A 303 -34.61 -29.13 1.99
CA GLY A 303 -34.46 -30.13 3.05
C GLY A 303 -33.01 -30.49 3.39
N GLU A 304 -32.04 -29.81 2.79
CA GLU A 304 -30.61 -29.96 3.10
C GLU A 304 -30.04 -28.65 3.65
N PRO A 305 -29.05 -28.70 4.57
CA PRO A 305 -28.37 -27.52 5.06
C PRO A 305 -27.75 -26.71 3.93
N VAL A 306 -27.87 -25.37 3.99
CA VAL A 306 -27.27 -24.51 2.98
C VAL A 306 -25.75 -24.60 3.07
N ARG A 307 -25.12 -24.90 1.93
CA ARG A 307 -23.69 -25.02 1.75
C ARG A 307 -23.20 -23.91 0.80
N LEU A 308 -22.30 -23.04 1.26
CA LEU A 308 -21.67 -22.00 0.47
C LEU A 308 -20.24 -22.41 0.08
N THR A 309 -19.85 -22.14 -1.16
CA THR A 309 -18.51 -22.48 -1.70
C THR A 309 -17.90 -21.31 -2.47
N GLY A 310 -16.58 -21.32 -2.58
CA GLY A 310 -15.82 -20.35 -3.41
C GLY A 310 -16.10 -18.89 -3.04
N GLU A 311 -16.42 -18.08 -4.02
CA GLU A 311 -16.62 -16.62 -3.87
C GLU A 311 -17.86 -16.21 -3.06
N GLN A 312 -18.70 -17.18 -2.63
CA GLN A 312 -19.92 -16.89 -1.89
C GLN A 312 -19.66 -16.47 -0.45
N PHE A 313 -18.49 -16.76 0.08
CA PHE A 313 -18.08 -16.36 1.43
C PHE A 313 -16.59 -16.03 1.48
N GLY A 314 -16.20 -15.33 2.53
CA GLY A 314 -14.81 -15.11 2.92
C GLY A 314 -14.61 -15.45 4.39
N LEU A 315 -13.47 -16.05 4.72
CA LEU A 315 -13.07 -16.30 6.10
C LEU A 315 -11.94 -15.33 6.48
N VAL A 316 -12.18 -14.56 7.52
CA VAL A 316 -11.17 -13.69 8.10
C VAL A 316 -10.83 -14.22 9.48
N THR A 317 -9.57 -14.60 9.67
CA THR A 317 -9.09 -14.98 11.00
C THR A 317 -8.90 -13.71 11.83
N LYS A 318 -9.79 -13.46 12.79
CA LYS A 318 -9.57 -12.43 13.81
C LYS A 318 -8.78 -13.03 14.96
N VAL A 319 -7.61 -12.51 15.17
CA VAL A 319 -6.82 -12.78 16.38
C VAL A 319 -7.18 -11.70 17.39
N ALA A 320 -7.55 -12.09 18.61
CA ALA A 320 -7.76 -11.13 19.68
C ALA A 320 -6.40 -10.49 20.01
N ALA A 321 -6.15 -9.30 19.50
CA ALA A 321 -4.91 -8.57 19.76
C ALA A 321 -4.92 -8.11 21.23
N CYS A 322 -4.10 -8.75 22.05
CA CYS A 322 -3.88 -8.33 23.44
C CYS A 322 -2.55 -7.59 23.52
N LEU A 323 -2.62 -6.28 23.81
CA LEU A 323 -1.44 -5.51 24.24
C LEU A 323 -1.15 -5.88 25.69
N LEU A 324 -0.17 -6.77 25.91
CA LEU A 324 0.34 -7.01 27.25
C LEU A 324 1.30 -5.88 27.64
N TYR A 325 0.86 -5.08 28.60
CA TYR A 325 1.73 -4.17 29.32
C TYR A 325 2.60 -4.96 30.30
N THR A 326 3.90 -4.86 30.14
CA THR A 326 4.80 -5.10 31.26
C THR A 326 5.62 -3.84 31.46
N SER A 327 5.47 -3.26 32.63
CA SER A 327 6.26 -2.14 33.16
C SER A 327 7.77 -2.43 33.17
#